data_6d8956c7b83fe7dd23cdbbf98e84fb72
#
_entry.id   6d8956c7b83fe7dd23cdbbf98e84fb72
#
_cell.length_a   1.000
_cell.length_b   1.000
_cell.length_c   1.000
_cell.angle_alpha   90.00
_cell.angle_beta   90.00
_cell.angle_gamma   90.00
#
_symmetry.space_group_name_H-M   'P 1'
#
loop_
_entity.id
_entity.type
_entity.pdbx_description
1 polymer ?
#
loop_
_entity_poly.entity_id
_entity_poly.type
_entity_poly.pdbx_seq_one_letter_code
_entity_poly.pdbx_strand_id
1 'polypeptide(L)'
;AYILPVSKPIGQVTGLGINSQGHLLAFHRADRVWNKWSFDKNNVFNASLGPIKNATLYMINPYSGLVVKEFGQGIFYMPHGLTVDHDDNIWVTDVGLHQVFKYDKHFKLLMKLGERLEPGSDKKHFCKPTDVAVAQNGQFFVADGYCNKRIMKFDKNGKLLAEFGHSNGLSGTVGNQFSIPHSIALIEDLNLICVADRENERIQCFSAGISDDQRALPTGILITKAESVGRVYAIREKKHYLVGITGSDGEGIEPQLFVLDMNNGKANTFIKGIENAHCLAISDDGTIYVGQTAPKQIVQISLMD
;
A
#
# COMPACT_ATOMS: atom_id res chain seq x y z
N ALA A 1 3.43 21.07 -8.04
CA ALA A 1 3.57 20.26 -6.83
C ALA A 1 4.11 21.10 -5.69
N TYR A 2 3.52 20.98 -4.52
CA TYR A 2 3.89 21.72 -3.33
C TYR A 2 4.28 20.77 -2.21
N ILE A 3 5.27 21.15 -1.40
CA ILE A 3 5.59 20.42 -0.18
C ILE A 3 4.54 20.78 0.87
N LEU A 4 3.89 19.77 1.46
CA LEU A 4 2.95 19.97 2.56
C LEU A 4 3.75 20.29 3.84
N PRO A 5 3.55 21.46 4.46
CA PRO A 5 4.29 21.83 5.66
C PRO A 5 3.70 21.14 6.89
N VAL A 6 4.18 19.93 7.19
CA VAL A 6 3.71 19.17 8.37
C VAL A 6 4.25 19.85 9.65
N SER A 7 3.36 20.07 10.62
CA SER A 7 3.67 20.83 11.84
C SER A 7 4.57 20.11 12.85
N LYS A 8 4.88 18.83 12.63
CA LYS A 8 5.77 18.02 13.48
C LYS A 8 6.82 17.31 12.62
N PRO A 9 7.97 16.93 13.22
CA PRO A 9 8.98 16.16 12.50
C PRO A 9 8.39 14.88 11.90
N ILE A 10 8.78 14.57 10.67
CA ILE A 10 8.29 13.38 9.96
C ILE A 10 9.47 12.59 9.41
N GLY A 11 9.37 11.26 9.47
CA GLY A 11 10.36 10.34 8.93
C GLY A 11 10.06 9.91 7.50
N GLN A 12 10.66 8.80 7.09
CA GLN A 12 10.32 8.19 5.81
C GLN A 12 8.82 7.93 5.75
N VAL A 13 8.14 8.55 4.79
CA VAL A 13 6.67 8.43 4.63
C VAL A 13 6.37 7.21 3.79
N THR A 14 5.67 6.24 4.36
CA THR A 14 5.51 4.93 3.74
C THR A 14 4.07 4.57 3.40
N GLY A 15 3.09 5.22 4.05
CA GLY A 15 1.68 5.02 3.79
C GLY A 15 0.90 6.30 3.95
N LEU A 16 -0.07 6.52 3.08
CA LEU A 16 -0.97 7.67 3.11
C LEU A 16 -2.41 7.21 2.90
N GLY A 17 -3.34 7.87 3.56
CA GLY A 17 -4.76 7.67 3.38
C GLY A 17 -5.54 8.92 3.75
N ILE A 18 -6.80 8.99 3.34
CA ILE A 18 -7.67 10.12 3.64
C ILE A 18 -8.95 9.59 4.26
N ASN A 19 -9.35 10.14 5.41
CA ASN A 19 -10.57 9.74 6.07
C ASN A 19 -11.79 10.51 5.54
N SER A 20 -12.98 10.16 6.02
CA SER A 20 -14.24 10.78 5.59
C SER A 20 -14.35 12.26 5.94
N GLN A 21 -13.57 12.74 6.91
CA GLN A 21 -13.50 14.15 7.30
C GLN A 21 -12.49 14.95 6.46
N GLY A 22 -11.80 14.30 5.51
CA GLY A 22 -10.80 14.95 4.68
C GLY A 22 -9.42 15.11 5.33
N HIS A 23 -9.19 14.53 6.49
CA HIS A 23 -7.86 14.52 7.10
C HIS A 23 -6.94 13.54 6.37
N LEU A 24 -5.69 13.95 6.19
CA LEU A 24 -4.64 13.09 5.65
C LEU A 24 -4.00 12.29 6.79
N LEU A 25 -4.00 10.98 6.65
CA LEU A 25 -3.28 10.10 7.57
C LEU A 25 -1.95 9.73 6.93
N ALA A 26 -0.88 9.91 7.68
CA ALA A 26 0.48 9.60 7.22
C ALA A 26 1.15 8.62 8.17
N PHE A 27 1.55 7.48 7.64
CA PHE A 27 2.34 6.47 8.34
C PHE A 27 3.80 6.67 7.97
N HIS A 28 4.67 6.85 8.96
CA HIS A 28 6.07 7.16 8.74
C HIS A 28 6.96 6.45 9.77
N ARG A 29 8.24 6.47 9.54
CA ARG A 29 9.22 5.74 10.35
C ARG A 29 9.89 6.58 11.42
N ALA A 30 9.42 7.81 11.62
CA ALA A 30 10.03 8.74 12.59
C ALA A 30 11.55 8.85 12.37
N ASP A 31 12.35 8.51 13.37
CA ASP A 31 13.82 8.53 13.30
C ASP A 31 14.42 7.24 12.74
N ARG A 32 13.61 6.22 12.46
CA ARG A 32 14.09 4.93 11.91
C ARG A 32 14.19 4.96 10.39
N VAL A 33 15.25 4.34 9.88
CA VAL A 33 15.50 4.22 8.44
C VAL A 33 15.69 2.74 8.10
N TRP A 34 15.10 2.30 7.01
CA TRP A 34 15.33 0.96 6.48
C TRP A 34 16.70 0.95 5.79
N ASN A 35 17.59 0.07 6.26
CA ASN A 35 18.92 -0.12 5.68
C ASN A 35 19.30 -1.61 5.70
N LYS A 36 20.52 -1.92 5.24
CA LYS A 36 21.01 -3.29 5.16
C LYS A 36 21.12 -4.02 6.51
N TRP A 37 21.07 -3.28 7.62
CA TRP A 37 21.13 -3.83 8.98
C TRP A 37 19.76 -4.08 9.59
N SER A 38 18.69 -3.66 8.91
CA SER A 38 17.33 -3.77 9.44
C SER A 38 16.86 -5.22 9.59
N PHE A 39 17.27 -6.08 8.64
CA PHE A 39 16.88 -7.49 8.62
C PHE A 39 18.10 -8.39 8.45
N ASP A 40 18.02 -9.60 9.01
CA ASP A 40 19.02 -10.63 8.78
C ASP A 40 18.74 -11.42 7.48
N LYS A 41 19.58 -12.43 7.20
CA LYS A 41 19.44 -13.27 6.00
C LYS A 41 18.14 -14.10 5.97
N ASN A 42 17.48 -14.27 7.11
CA ASN A 42 16.21 -14.99 7.24
C ASN A 42 15.03 -14.04 7.29
N ASN A 43 15.19 -12.77 6.94
CA ASN A 43 14.16 -11.73 6.94
C ASN A 43 13.63 -11.38 8.34
N VAL A 44 14.38 -11.72 9.40
CA VAL A 44 14.02 -11.36 10.77
C VAL A 44 14.53 -9.96 11.07
N PHE A 45 13.64 -9.10 11.58
CA PHE A 45 13.98 -7.73 11.92
C PHE A 45 14.93 -7.70 13.13
N ASN A 46 15.84 -6.73 13.15
CA ASN A 46 16.75 -6.51 14.27
C ASN A 46 15.96 -5.99 15.49
N ALA A 47 15.40 -6.91 16.26
CA ALA A 47 14.54 -6.62 17.40
C ALA A 47 15.27 -5.88 18.54
N SER A 48 16.60 -5.88 18.54
CA SER A 48 17.38 -5.14 19.54
C SER A 48 17.17 -3.61 19.42
N LEU A 49 16.71 -3.12 18.25
CA LEU A 49 16.36 -1.72 18.07
C LEU A 49 15.12 -1.32 18.88
N GLY A 50 14.29 -2.28 19.25
CA GLY A 50 13.01 -2.03 19.91
C GLY A 50 11.98 -1.36 19.01
N PRO A 51 10.76 -1.12 19.52
CA PRO A 51 9.76 -0.36 18.78
C PRO A 51 10.18 1.11 18.66
N ILE A 52 9.69 1.78 17.63
CA ILE A 52 9.90 3.22 17.44
C ILE A 52 9.23 3.97 18.59
N LYS A 53 9.99 4.78 19.31
CA LYS A 53 9.49 5.48 20.51
C LYS A 53 8.52 6.61 20.19
N ASN A 54 8.80 7.35 19.10
CA ASN A 54 7.98 8.48 18.68
C ASN A 54 6.74 8.04 17.93
N ALA A 55 5.78 8.95 17.76
CA ALA A 55 4.59 8.68 16.96
C ALA A 55 4.97 8.36 15.51
N THR A 56 4.34 7.33 14.96
CA THR A 56 4.55 6.88 13.57
C THR A 56 3.35 7.12 12.69
N LEU A 57 2.23 7.53 13.26
CA LEU A 57 1.02 7.85 12.53
C LEU A 57 0.56 9.25 12.92
N TYR A 58 0.42 10.11 11.90
CA TYR A 58 -0.13 11.46 12.04
C TYR A 58 -1.47 11.56 11.33
N MET A 59 -2.43 12.20 11.98
CA MET A 59 -3.62 12.73 11.34
C MET A 59 -3.41 14.22 11.10
N ILE A 60 -3.42 14.62 9.84
CA ILE A 60 -2.98 15.95 9.39
C ILE A 60 -4.15 16.68 8.75
N ASN A 61 -4.33 17.96 9.13
CA ASN A 61 -5.17 18.86 8.36
C ASN A 61 -4.43 19.21 7.06
N PRO A 62 -4.94 18.80 5.88
CA PRO A 62 -4.19 18.94 4.62
C PRO A 62 -4.08 20.40 4.14
N TYR A 63 -4.92 21.31 4.65
CA TYR A 63 -4.90 22.72 4.28
C TYR A 63 -3.85 23.50 5.05
N SER A 64 -3.62 23.18 6.33
CA SER A 64 -2.68 23.87 7.19
C SER A 64 -1.39 23.10 7.44
N GLY A 65 -1.39 21.78 7.25
CA GLY A 65 -0.28 20.91 7.66
C GLY A 65 -0.26 20.59 9.16
N LEU A 66 -1.25 21.08 9.92
CA LEU A 66 -1.32 20.85 11.36
C LEU A 66 -1.58 19.38 11.67
N VAL A 67 -0.73 18.78 12.49
CA VAL A 67 -0.97 17.44 13.06
C VAL A 67 -2.00 17.56 14.17
N VAL A 68 -3.21 17.06 13.93
CA VAL A 68 -4.33 17.15 14.86
C VAL A 68 -4.41 15.98 15.83
N LYS A 69 -3.88 14.82 15.43
CA LYS A 69 -3.73 13.64 16.27
C LYS A 69 -2.48 12.88 15.89
N GLU A 70 -1.91 12.16 16.86
CA GLU A 70 -0.77 11.28 16.62
C GLU A 70 -0.93 9.98 17.38
N PHE A 71 -0.31 8.91 16.84
CA PHE A 71 -0.43 7.56 17.35
C PHE A 71 0.79 6.73 16.99
N GLY A 72 0.98 5.59 17.67
CA GLY A 72 1.97 4.60 17.32
C GLY A 72 3.22 4.60 18.17
N GLN A 73 3.29 5.45 19.21
CA GLN A 73 4.43 5.48 20.12
C GLN A 73 4.65 4.11 20.76
N GLY A 74 5.84 3.55 20.57
CA GLY A 74 6.23 2.28 21.20
C GLY A 74 5.52 1.04 20.64
N ILE A 75 4.93 1.11 19.45
CA ILE A 75 4.15 0.01 18.88
C ILE A 75 4.86 -0.59 17.65
N PHE A 76 5.20 0.24 16.68
CA PHE A 76 5.68 -0.22 15.39
C PHE A 76 7.20 -0.32 15.31
N TYR A 77 7.67 -1.28 14.51
CA TYR A 77 9.11 -1.52 14.29
C TYR A 77 9.57 -0.99 12.94
N MET A 78 8.82 -1.26 11.87
CA MET A 78 9.14 -0.77 10.54
C MET A 78 7.84 -0.52 9.75
N PRO A 79 7.24 0.66 9.94
CA PRO A 79 6.03 1.07 9.23
C PRO A 79 6.14 0.93 7.71
N HIS A 80 5.07 0.46 7.06
CA HIS A 80 5.01 0.35 5.62
C HIS A 80 3.69 0.86 5.04
N GLY A 81 2.65 0.03 4.89
CA GLY A 81 1.42 0.40 4.22
C GLY A 81 0.38 1.02 5.15
N LEU A 82 -0.47 1.88 4.59
CA LEU A 82 -1.65 2.42 5.26
C LEU A 82 -2.80 2.53 4.28
N THR A 83 -3.97 2.14 4.72
CA THR A 83 -5.23 2.26 3.99
C THR A 83 -6.34 2.67 4.96
N VAL A 84 -7.20 3.57 4.54
CA VAL A 84 -8.41 3.96 5.29
C VAL A 84 -9.60 3.36 4.55
N ASP A 85 -10.43 2.59 5.24
CA ASP A 85 -11.62 2.00 4.65
C ASP A 85 -12.83 2.95 4.72
N HIS A 86 -13.95 2.53 4.16
CA HIS A 86 -15.16 3.34 4.08
C HIS A 86 -15.83 3.61 5.45
N ASP A 87 -15.47 2.87 6.48
CA ASP A 87 -15.90 3.09 7.87
C ASP A 87 -14.89 3.89 8.69
N ASP A 88 -13.90 4.49 8.03
CA ASP A 88 -12.78 5.21 8.65
C ASP A 88 -11.88 4.33 9.53
N ASN A 89 -11.95 3.02 9.38
CA ASN A 89 -10.98 2.15 10.00
C ASN A 89 -9.62 2.31 9.31
N ILE A 90 -8.58 2.21 10.11
CA ILE A 90 -7.21 2.44 9.67
C ILE A 90 -6.48 1.11 9.65
N TRP A 91 -6.04 0.72 8.47
CA TRP A 91 -5.29 -0.51 8.26
C TRP A 91 -3.84 -0.17 7.99
N VAL A 92 -2.93 -0.81 8.72
CA VAL A 92 -1.49 -0.60 8.54
C VAL A 92 -0.75 -1.92 8.45
N THR A 93 0.38 -1.91 7.74
CA THR A 93 1.31 -3.03 7.69
C THR A 93 2.63 -2.62 8.32
N ASP A 94 3.25 -3.56 9.02
CA ASP A 94 4.60 -3.39 9.57
C ASP A 94 5.48 -4.51 9.05
N VAL A 95 6.49 -4.16 8.27
CA VAL A 95 7.37 -5.16 7.65
C VAL A 95 8.41 -5.72 8.61
N GLY A 96 8.67 -5.05 9.72
CA GLY A 96 9.53 -5.56 10.79
C GLY A 96 8.81 -6.55 11.68
N LEU A 97 7.57 -6.25 12.04
CA LEU A 97 6.69 -7.15 12.79
C LEU A 97 6.15 -8.30 11.96
N HIS A 98 6.13 -8.17 10.63
CA HIS A 98 5.47 -9.10 9.70
C HIS A 98 3.99 -9.26 10.02
N GLN A 99 3.32 -8.14 10.31
CA GLN A 99 1.92 -8.12 10.75
C GLN A 99 1.11 -7.06 10.03
N VAL A 100 -0.20 -7.30 10.01
CA VAL A 100 -1.22 -6.37 9.54
C VAL A 100 -2.13 -6.03 10.72
N PHE A 101 -2.46 -4.73 10.86
CA PHE A 101 -3.28 -4.22 11.96
C PHE A 101 -4.48 -3.47 11.41
N LYS A 102 -5.64 -3.66 12.04
CA LYS A 102 -6.83 -2.85 11.81
C LYS A 102 -7.16 -2.09 13.08
N TYR A 103 -7.21 -0.77 12.98
CA TYR A 103 -7.64 0.13 14.05
C TYR A 103 -8.94 0.82 13.69
N ASP A 104 -9.75 1.19 14.67
CA ASP A 104 -10.88 2.08 14.41
C ASP A 104 -10.38 3.55 14.28
N LYS A 105 -11.31 4.46 13.99
CA LYS A 105 -10.99 5.90 13.84
C LYS A 105 -10.43 6.56 15.10
N HIS A 106 -10.58 5.91 16.27
CA HIS A 106 -10.04 6.37 17.54
C HIS A 106 -8.75 5.63 17.94
N PHE A 107 -8.14 4.89 17.01
CA PHE A 107 -6.92 4.10 17.20
C PHE A 107 -7.08 2.93 18.19
N LYS A 108 -8.29 2.43 18.35
CA LYS A 108 -8.51 1.17 19.08
C LYS A 108 -8.21 0.00 18.15
N LEU A 109 -7.40 -0.95 18.60
CA LEU A 109 -7.08 -2.16 17.84
C LEU A 109 -8.32 -3.05 17.71
N LEU A 110 -8.70 -3.35 16.47
CA LEU A 110 -9.83 -4.23 16.14
C LEU A 110 -9.37 -5.60 15.64
N MET A 111 -8.23 -5.69 14.96
CA MET A 111 -7.73 -6.93 14.36
C MET A 111 -6.21 -6.86 14.20
N LYS A 112 -5.58 -8.01 14.37
CA LYS A 112 -4.15 -8.18 14.13
C LYS A 112 -3.92 -9.54 13.48
N LEU A 113 -3.21 -9.56 12.35
CA LEU A 113 -2.85 -10.78 11.63
C LEU A 113 -1.34 -10.90 11.49
N GLY A 114 -0.86 -12.15 11.38
CA GLY A 114 0.57 -12.46 11.34
C GLY A 114 1.15 -12.67 12.73
N GLU A 115 2.35 -13.22 12.80
CA GLU A 115 3.06 -13.51 14.04
C GLU A 115 4.15 -12.46 14.28
N ARG A 116 4.13 -11.89 15.48
CA ARG A 116 5.02 -10.80 15.87
C ARG A 116 6.49 -11.15 15.67
N LEU A 117 7.19 -10.38 14.82
CA LEU A 117 8.62 -10.53 14.50
C LEU A 117 9.00 -11.86 13.83
N GLU A 118 8.03 -12.66 13.43
CA GLU A 118 8.25 -13.96 12.80
C GLU A 118 7.82 -13.95 11.35
N PRO A 119 8.75 -13.88 10.38
CA PRO A 119 8.41 -14.05 8.97
C PRO A 119 8.04 -15.50 8.66
N GLY A 120 7.20 -15.71 7.70
CA GLY A 120 6.86 -17.04 7.20
C GLY A 120 6.01 -16.98 5.96
N SER A 121 5.75 -18.16 5.37
CA SER A 121 5.03 -18.29 4.10
C SER A 121 3.80 -19.20 4.20
N ASP A 122 3.44 -19.65 5.39
CA ASP A 122 2.24 -20.44 5.61
C ASP A 122 0.98 -19.54 5.68
N LYS A 123 -0.15 -20.12 6.08
CA LYS A 123 -1.44 -19.39 6.16
C LYS A 123 -1.56 -18.44 7.34
N LYS A 124 -0.66 -18.51 8.33
CA LYS A 124 -0.69 -17.70 9.57
C LYS A 124 0.41 -16.65 9.62
N HIS A 125 1.36 -16.69 8.72
CA HIS A 125 2.50 -15.78 8.68
C HIS A 125 2.46 -14.89 7.45
N PHE A 126 3.11 -13.74 7.56
CA PHE A 126 3.50 -12.91 6.43
C PHE A 126 5.02 -12.79 6.37
N CYS A 127 5.54 -12.37 5.25
CA CYS A 127 6.93 -11.95 5.14
C CYS A 127 7.03 -10.57 4.51
N LYS A 128 7.06 -9.54 5.36
CA LYS A 128 7.07 -8.11 5.02
C LYS A 128 5.84 -7.72 4.20
N PRO A 129 4.63 -7.78 4.79
CA PRO A 129 3.39 -7.37 4.11
C PRO A 129 3.44 -5.89 3.73
N THR A 130 3.02 -5.56 2.51
CA THR A 130 3.26 -4.24 1.92
C THR A 130 2.06 -3.32 1.92
N ASP A 131 0.85 -3.85 1.70
CA ASP A 131 -0.34 -3.01 1.52
C ASP A 131 -1.62 -3.80 1.79
N VAL A 132 -2.72 -3.08 2.01
CA VAL A 132 -4.06 -3.64 2.25
C VAL A 132 -5.07 -2.91 1.38
N ALA A 133 -6.03 -3.64 0.82
CA ALA A 133 -7.20 -3.07 0.15
C ALA A 133 -8.46 -3.69 0.75
N VAL A 134 -9.48 -2.86 1.02
CA VAL A 134 -10.68 -3.27 1.77
C VAL A 134 -11.92 -3.02 0.95
N ALA A 135 -12.77 -4.05 0.81
CA ALA A 135 -14.05 -3.98 0.15
C ALA A 135 -15.15 -3.45 1.08
N GLN A 136 -16.23 -2.92 0.52
CA GLN A 136 -17.36 -2.43 1.31
C GLN A 136 -18.05 -3.52 2.13
N ASN A 137 -18.02 -4.77 1.65
CA ASN A 137 -18.55 -5.92 2.38
C ASN A 137 -17.65 -6.37 3.56
N GLY A 138 -16.51 -5.71 3.77
CA GLY A 138 -15.56 -6.02 4.83
C GLY A 138 -14.50 -7.04 4.46
N GLN A 139 -14.59 -7.71 3.32
CA GLN A 139 -13.50 -8.55 2.82
C GLN A 139 -12.29 -7.67 2.51
N PHE A 140 -11.09 -8.22 2.69
CA PHE A 140 -9.89 -7.45 2.42
C PHE A 140 -8.78 -8.30 1.83
N PHE A 141 -7.85 -7.62 1.18
CA PHE A 141 -6.70 -8.20 0.50
C PHE A 141 -5.43 -7.68 1.15
N VAL A 142 -4.44 -8.55 1.30
CA VAL A 142 -3.10 -8.19 1.76
C VAL A 142 -2.10 -8.57 0.68
N ALA A 143 -1.27 -7.60 0.29
CA ALA A 143 -0.10 -7.87 -0.54
C ALA A 143 1.02 -8.36 0.39
N ASP A 144 1.33 -9.65 0.33
CA ASP A 144 2.39 -10.24 1.13
C ASP A 144 3.65 -10.29 0.27
N GLY A 145 4.28 -9.13 0.18
CA GLY A 145 5.42 -8.86 -0.65
C GLY A 145 6.73 -8.82 0.11
N TYR A 146 7.77 -8.29 -0.54
CA TYR A 146 9.18 -8.39 -0.32
C TYR A 146 9.69 -9.82 -0.36
N CYS A 147 9.49 -10.64 0.65
CA CYS A 147 10.00 -12.01 0.64
C CYS A 147 9.00 -13.06 0.16
N ASN A 148 7.70 -12.85 0.38
CA ASN A 148 6.66 -13.65 -0.25
C ASN A 148 6.20 -12.99 -1.56
N LYS A 149 5.46 -13.74 -2.38
CA LYS A 149 5.07 -13.32 -3.73
C LYS A 149 3.60 -13.64 -3.95
N ARG A 150 2.74 -13.12 -3.05
CA ARG A 150 1.34 -13.51 -3.04
C ARG A 150 0.42 -12.36 -2.62
N ILE A 151 -0.82 -12.45 -3.08
CA ILE A 151 -1.95 -11.69 -2.56
C ILE A 151 -2.82 -12.66 -1.78
N MET A 152 -3.22 -12.26 -0.57
CA MET A 152 -4.09 -13.05 0.29
C MET A 152 -5.40 -12.32 0.49
N LYS A 153 -6.52 -13.04 0.33
CA LYS A 153 -7.86 -12.51 0.54
C LYS A 153 -8.44 -13.07 1.83
N PHE A 154 -9.03 -12.21 2.64
CA PHE A 154 -9.63 -12.57 3.93
C PHE A 154 -11.09 -12.14 3.99
N ASP A 155 -11.89 -12.83 4.78
CA ASP A 155 -13.21 -12.34 5.15
C ASP A 155 -13.09 -11.20 6.19
N LYS A 156 -14.22 -10.56 6.51
CA LYS A 156 -14.26 -9.43 7.45
C LYS A 156 -13.74 -9.77 8.86
N ASN A 157 -13.69 -11.06 9.22
CA ASN A 157 -13.23 -11.52 10.53
C ASN A 157 -11.76 -11.96 10.51
N GLY A 158 -11.08 -11.88 9.36
CA GLY A 158 -9.68 -12.27 9.24
C GLY A 158 -9.46 -13.72 8.88
N LYS A 159 -10.49 -14.45 8.44
CA LYS A 159 -10.34 -15.81 7.92
C LYS A 159 -9.85 -15.79 6.49
N LEU A 160 -8.79 -16.55 6.20
CA LEU A 160 -8.25 -16.66 4.86
C LEU A 160 -9.24 -17.34 3.92
N LEU A 161 -9.56 -16.69 2.79
CA LEU A 161 -10.48 -17.19 1.77
C LEU A 161 -9.77 -17.69 0.53
N ALA A 162 -8.69 -17.01 0.12
CA ALA A 162 -7.95 -17.32 -1.10
C ALA A 162 -6.56 -16.71 -1.07
N GLU A 163 -5.66 -17.28 -1.86
CA GLU A 163 -4.35 -16.67 -2.14
C GLU A 163 -3.96 -16.94 -3.59
N PHE A 164 -3.21 -16.04 -4.20
CA PHE A 164 -2.75 -16.16 -5.58
C PHE A 164 -1.45 -15.37 -5.79
N GLY A 165 -0.79 -15.62 -6.94
CA GLY A 165 0.45 -14.95 -7.33
C GLY A 165 1.69 -15.83 -7.26
N HIS A 166 1.58 -17.04 -6.70
CA HIS A 166 2.66 -18.03 -6.72
C HIS A 166 2.82 -18.65 -8.09
N SER A 167 4.01 -19.14 -8.40
CA SER A 167 4.31 -19.87 -9.63
C SER A 167 3.45 -21.13 -9.82
N ASN A 168 2.85 -21.65 -8.77
CA ASN A 168 1.99 -22.83 -8.76
C ASN A 168 0.49 -22.45 -8.76
N GLY A 169 0.15 -21.21 -8.99
CA GLY A 169 -1.25 -20.77 -9.01
C GLY A 169 -2.01 -21.32 -10.21
N LEU A 170 -3.32 -21.38 -10.05
CA LEU A 170 -4.30 -21.88 -11.03
C LEU A 170 -4.25 -21.21 -12.42
N SER A 171 -3.44 -20.17 -12.60
CA SER A 171 -3.42 -19.39 -13.84
C SER A 171 -2.60 -19.98 -14.98
N GLY A 172 -1.94 -21.13 -14.77
CA GLY A 172 -1.33 -21.90 -15.87
C GLY A 172 -0.36 -21.14 -16.80
N THR A 173 -0.02 -19.91 -16.49
CA THR A 173 0.91 -19.14 -17.31
C THR A 173 2.26 -19.05 -16.61
N VAL A 174 3.21 -19.70 -17.21
CA VAL A 174 4.63 -19.57 -16.88
C VAL A 174 4.95 -18.07 -17.01
N GLY A 175 5.33 -17.43 -15.90
CA GLY A 175 5.73 -16.02 -15.90
C GLY A 175 4.87 -15.07 -15.06
N ASN A 176 3.82 -15.52 -14.40
CA ASN A 176 2.95 -14.67 -13.58
C ASN A 176 3.39 -14.51 -12.12
N GLN A 177 4.58 -14.97 -11.78
CA GLN A 177 5.08 -14.81 -10.43
C GLN A 177 5.38 -13.34 -10.13
N PHE A 178 4.82 -12.82 -9.02
CA PHE A 178 5.13 -11.47 -8.55
C PHE A 178 6.60 -11.36 -8.12
N SER A 179 7.13 -10.17 -8.27
CA SER A 179 8.40 -9.78 -7.69
C SER A 179 8.22 -8.46 -6.96
N ILE A 180 8.04 -8.53 -5.66
CA ILE A 180 7.68 -7.45 -4.74
C ILE A 180 6.34 -6.82 -5.14
N PRO A 181 5.20 -7.50 -4.88
CA PRO A 181 3.88 -6.88 -4.99
C PRO A 181 3.76 -5.81 -3.91
N HIS A 182 4.01 -4.56 -4.29
CA HIS A 182 4.28 -3.47 -3.36
C HIS A 182 3.04 -2.67 -2.99
N SER A 183 2.04 -2.64 -3.84
CA SER A 183 0.80 -1.90 -3.61
C SER A 183 -0.35 -2.59 -4.31
N ILE A 184 -1.55 -2.45 -3.76
CA ILE A 184 -2.77 -3.02 -4.34
C ILE A 184 -3.89 -1.98 -4.31
N ALA A 185 -4.78 -2.06 -5.29
CA ALA A 185 -5.96 -1.22 -5.39
C ALA A 185 -7.16 -2.06 -5.81
N LEU A 186 -8.27 -1.87 -5.11
CA LEU A 186 -9.52 -2.55 -5.38
C LEU A 186 -10.44 -1.65 -6.21
N ILE A 187 -10.91 -2.15 -7.35
CA ILE A 187 -11.92 -1.50 -8.19
C ILE A 187 -13.19 -2.34 -8.06
N GLU A 188 -14.01 -1.98 -7.06
CA GLU A 188 -15.12 -2.84 -6.63
C GLU A 188 -16.17 -3.07 -7.71
N ASP A 189 -16.60 -2.02 -8.38
CA ASP A 189 -17.64 -2.11 -9.42
C ASP A 189 -17.19 -2.89 -10.66
N LEU A 190 -15.91 -3.05 -10.87
CA LEU A 190 -15.35 -3.94 -11.89
C LEU A 190 -14.97 -5.32 -11.35
N ASN A 191 -15.12 -5.53 -10.04
CA ASN A 191 -14.70 -6.75 -9.35
C ASN A 191 -13.23 -7.10 -9.61
N LEU A 192 -12.37 -6.07 -9.57
CA LEU A 192 -10.93 -6.20 -9.84
C LEU A 192 -10.09 -5.85 -8.62
N ILE A 193 -9.06 -6.65 -8.38
CA ILE A 193 -7.94 -6.30 -7.50
C ILE A 193 -6.68 -6.13 -8.34
N CYS A 194 -6.14 -4.91 -8.36
CA CYS A 194 -4.97 -4.57 -9.16
C CYS A 194 -3.72 -4.56 -8.29
N VAL A 195 -2.63 -5.09 -8.81
CA VAL A 195 -1.38 -5.29 -8.11
C VAL A 195 -0.25 -4.57 -8.82
N ALA A 196 0.43 -3.68 -8.10
CA ALA A 196 1.69 -3.08 -8.56
C ALA A 196 2.82 -4.07 -8.33
N ASP A 197 3.17 -4.79 -9.37
CA ASP A 197 4.23 -5.79 -9.38
C ASP A 197 5.56 -5.08 -9.66
N ARG A 198 6.10 -4.48 -8.61
CA ARG A 198 7.15 -3.43 -8.66
C ARG A 198 8.37 -3.82 -9.48
N GLU A 199 9.02 -4.93 -9.15
CA GLU A 199 10.26 -5.34 -9.81
C GLU A 199 10.04 -5.93 -11.20
N ASN A 200 8.82 -6.38 -11.52
CA ASN A 200 8.44 -6.77 -12.87
C ASN A 200 7.92 -5.60 -13.72
N GLU A 201 7.89 -4.40 -13.15
CA GLU A 201 7.54 -3.14 -13.84
C GLU A 201 6.20 -3.21 -14.56
N ARG A 202 5.20 -3.82 -13.88
CA ARG A 202 3.86 -4.01 -14.45
C ARG A 202 2.77 -3.85 -13.40
N ILE A 203 1.55 -3.61 -13.87
CA ILE A 203 0.32 -3.69 -13.09
C ILE A 203 -0.50 -4.84 -13.65
N GLN A 204 -0.93 -5.74 -12.79
CA GLN A 204 -1.85 -6.82 -13.16
C GLN A 204 -3.12 -6.73 -12.34
N CYS A 205 -4.27 -6.87 -12.99
CA CYS A 205 -5.57 -6.84 -12.35
C CYS A 205 -6.23 -8.22 -12.45
N PHE A 206 -6.67 -8.72 -11.31
CA PHE A 206 -7.26 -10.05 -11.16
C PHE A 206 -8.70 -9.93 -10.69
N SER A 207 -9.50 -10.95 -10.93
CA SER A 207 -10.84 -11.03 -10.35
C SER A 207 -10.76 -10.98 -8.82
N ALA A 208 -11.51 -10.08 -8.20
CA ALA A 208 -11.51 -9.92 -6.74
C ALA A 208 -12.42 -10.95 -6.04
N GLY A 209 -13.41 -11.48 -6.74
CA GLY A 209 -14.34 -12.47 -6.19
C GLY A 209 -15.19 -11.92 -5.06
N ILE A 210 -15.50 -10.62 -5.08
CA ILE A 210 -16.33 -9.96 -4.06
C ILE A 210 -17.79 -9.82 -4.48
N SER A 211 -18.13 -10.14 -5.72
CA SER A 211 -19.49 -10.13 -6.23
C SER A 211 -20.26 -11.34 -5.72
N ASP A 212 -21.50 -11.13 -5.28
CA ASP A 212 -22.41 -12.18 -4.88
C ASP A 212 -23.05 -12.91 -6.06
N ASP A 213 -22.75 -12.49 -7.28
CA ASP A 213 -23.24 -13.14 -8.50
C ASP A 213 -22.62 -14.53 -8.63
N GLN A 214 -23.47 -15.57 -8.70
CA GLN A 214 -23.03 -16.95 -8.89
C GLN A 214 -22.25 -17.17 -10.19
N ARG A 215 -22.32 -16.22 -11.13
CA ARG A 215 -21.58 -16.24 -12.40
C ARG A 215 -20.23 -15.51 -12.28
N ALA A 216 -19.93 -14.92 -11.13
CA ALA A 216 -18.68 -14.21 -10.92
C ALA A 216 -17.50 -15.17 -10.99
N LEU A 217 -16.40 -14.71 -11.56
CA LEU A 217 -15.15 -15.48 -11.57
C LEU A 217 -14.62 -15.67 -10.14
N PRO A 218 -14.00 -16.81 -9.85
CA PRO A 218 -13.32 -16.96 -8.56
C PRO A 218 -12.18 -15.95 -8.42
N THR A 219 -11.78 -15.69 -7.19
CA THR A 219 -10.67 -14.77 -6.89
C THR A 219 -9.37 -15.24 -7.56
N GLY A 220 -8.64 -14.29 -8.13
CA GLY A 220 -7.27 -14.53 -8.58
C GLY A 220 -7.11 -14.91 -10.05
N ILE A 221 -8.13 -14.75 -10.88
CA ILE A 221 -8.02 -14.95 -12.33
C ILE A 221 -7.50 -13.66 -12.96
N LEU A 222 -6.42 -13.73 -13.74
CA LEU A 222 -5.87 -12.58 -14.45
C LEU A 222 -6.89 -12.08 -15.48
N ILE A 223 -7.27 -10.81 -15.37
CA ILE A 223 -8.25 -10.19 -16.27
C ILE A 223 -7.57 -9.24 -17.25
N THR A 224 -6.69 -8.36 -16.74
CA THR A 224 -6.00 -7.37 -17.57
C THR A 224 -4.66 -7.00 -16.96
N LYS A 225 -3.79 -6.43 -17.77
CA LYS A 225 -2.46 -6.00 -17.32
C LYS A 225 -1.97 -4.80 -18.11
N ALA A 226 -1.07 -4.03 -17.50
CA ALA A 226 -0.29 -2.98 -18.14
C ALA A 226 1.18 -3.31 -17.94
N GLU A 227 1.89 -3.53 -19.04
CA GLU A 227 3.31 -3.85 -19.04
C GLU A 227 4.16 -2.58 -19.21
N SER A 228 5.42 -2.65 -18.82
CA SER A 228 6.41 -1.58 -19.03
C SER A 228 5.99 -0.23 -18.45
N VAL A 229 5.34 -0.26 -17.28
CA VAL A 229 4.90 0.97 -16.58
C VAL A 229 5.95 1.55 -15.64
N GLY A 230 7.11 0.90 -15.53
CA GLY A 230 8.18 1.26 -14.60
C GLY A 230 8.02 0.60 -13.23
N ARG A 231 8.96 0.88 -12.32
CA ARG A 231 8.94 0.36 -10.95
C ARG A 231 7.83 1.05 -10.16
N VAL A 232 6.64 0.47 -10.19
CA VAL A 232 5.45 1.05 -9.54
C VAL A 232 5.48 0.77 -8.04
N TYR A 233 5.66 1.82 -7.26
CA TYR A 233 5.68 1.73 -5.79
C TYR A 233 4.30 1.78 -5.18
N ALA A 234 3.37 2.53 -5.77
CA ALA A 234 2.02 2.65 -5.25
C ALA A 234 1.00 2.87 -6.37
N ILE A 235 -0.19 2.32 -6.15
CA ILE A 235 -1.37 2.55 -6.97
C ILE A 235 -2.56 2.82 -6.05
N ARG A 236 -3.45 3.74 -6.48
CA ARG A 236 -4.74 3.99 -5.81
C ARG A 236 -5.81 4.22 -6.88
N GLU A 237 -7.02 3.83 -6.57
CA GLU A 237 -8.14 3.96 -7.48
C GLU A 237 -8.96 5.21 -7.16
N LYS A 238 -9.41 5.90 -8.20
CA LYS A 238 -10.39 6.96 -8.10
C LYS A 238 -11.23 6.99 -9.38
N LYS A 239 -12.54 6.74 -9.27
CA LYS A 239 -13.49 6.78 -10.39
C LYS A 239 -13.02 5.96 -11.62
N HIS A 240 -12.56 4.73 -11.38
CA HIS A 240 -12.03 3.81 -12.40
C HIS A 240 -10.69 4.22 -13.01
N TYR A 241 -10.04 5.25 -12.48
CA TYR A 241 -8.65 5.54 -12.82
C TYR A 241 -7.74 4.90 -11.78
N LEU A 242 -6.64 4.33 -12.23
CA LEU A 242 -5.52 4.00 -11.36
C LEU A 242 -4.49 5.10 -11.43
N VAL A 243 -4.25 5.74 -10.30
CA VAL A 243 -3.15 6.68 -10.15
C VAL A 243 -1.97 5.92 -9.60
N GLY A 244 -0.82 6.02 -10.27
CA GLY A 244 0.38 5.32 -9.87
C GLY A 244 1.60 6.21 -9.81
N ILE A 245 2.54 5.82 -8.97
CA ILE A 245 3.85 6.46 -8.86
C ILE A 245 4.95 5.43 -9.07
N THR A 246 6.00 5.83 -9.77
CA THR A 246 7.18 4.99 -10.01
C THR A 246 8.39 5.53 -9.28
N GLY A 247 9.32 4.63 -8.95
CA GLY A 247 10.66 4.97 -8.50
C GLY A 247 11.65 4.87 -9.63
N SER A 248 12.91 5.19 -9.35
CA SER A 248 14.02 5.01 -10.29
C SER A 248 14.18 3.52 -10.64
N ASP A 249 14.36 3.21 -11.91
CA ASP A 249 14.57 1.86 -12.42
C ASP A 249 16.05 1.45 -12.55
N GLY A 250 16.96 2.36 -12.22
CA GLY A 250 18.39 2.11 -12.38
C GLY A 250 18.92 2.29 -13.80
N GLU A 251 18.04 2.52 -14.77
CA GLU A 251 18.39 2.77 -16.18
C GLU A 251 18.35 4.25 -16.56
N GLY A 252 18.11 5.13 -15.60
CA GLY A 252 18.07 6.57 -15.80
C GLY A 252 16.70 7.12 -16.19
N ILE A 253 15.65 6.32 -16.12
CA ILE A 253 14.29 6.79 -16.32
C ILE A 253 13.83 7.53 -15.06
N GLU A 254 13.34 8.74 -15.25
CA GLU A 254 12.85 9.57 -14.13
C GLU A 254 11.60 8.94 -13.48
N PRO A 255 11.51 9.03 -12.14
CA PRO A 255 10.26 8.73 -11.44
C PRO A 255 9.11 9.55 -12.00
N GLN A 256 7.92 8.95 -12.08
CA GLN A 256 6.75 9.63 -12.66
C GLN A 256 5.46 9.27 -11.92
N LEU A 257 4.57 10.27 -11.88
CA LEU A 257 3.17 10.11 -11.53
C LEU A 257 2.39 9.90 -12.83
N PHE A 258 1.62 8.83 -12.91
CA PHE A 258 0.81 8.52 -14.08
C PHE A 258 -0.63 8.20 -13.69
N VAL A 259 -1.53 8.34 -14.65
CA VAL A 259 -2.93 7.91 -14.52
C VAL A 259 -3.24 6.92 -15.63
N LEU A 260 -3.77 5.77 -15.24
CA LEU A 260 -4.21 4.71 -16.14
C LEU A 260 -5.74 4.69 -16.15
N ASP A 261 -6.35 4.97 -17.30
CA ASP A 261 -7.78 4.85 -17.50
C ASP A 261 -8.15 3.38 -17.72
N MET A 262 -8.87 2.79 -16.77
CA MET A 262 -9.27 1.37 -16.85
C MET A 262 -10.33 1.09 -17.91
N ASN A 263 -11.03 2.12 -18.42
CA ASN A 263 -12.03 1.93 -19.47
C ASN A 263 -11.40 1.73 -20.85
N ASN A 264 -10.25 2.34 -21.12
CA ASN A 264 -9.60 2.30 -22.44
C ASN A 264 -8.14 1.84 -22.42
N GLY A 265 -7.57 1.59 -21.24
CA GLY A 265 -6.20 1.14 -21.09
C GLY A 265 -5.12 2.20 -21.40
N LYS A 266 -5.50 3.48 -21.53
CA LYS A 266 -4.55 4.54 -21.81
C LYS A 266 -3.91 5.07 -20.54
N ALA A 267 -2.59 5.20 -20.56
CA ALA A 267 -1.80 5.80 -19.50
C ALA A 267 -1.29 7.17 -19.91
N ASN A 268 -1.39 8.14 -19.01
CA ASN A 268 -0.84 9.48 -19.18
C ASN A 268 0.07 9.82 -18.00
N THR A 269 1.27 10.33 -18.31
CA THR A 269 2.18 10.85 -17.30
C THR A 269 1.82 12.30 -17.02
N PHE A 270 1.66 12.64 -15.73
CA PHE A 270 1.34 14.00 -15.30
C PHE A 270 2.56 14.78 -14.82
N ILE A 271 3.37 14.14 -13.99
CA ILE A 271 4.53 14.80 -13.36
C ILE A 271 5.69 13.81 -13.35
N LYS A 272 6.90 14.34 -13.58
CA LYS A 272 8.16 13.60 -13.45
C LYS A 272 9.00 14.19 -12.34
N GLY A 273 9.93 13.40 -11.82
CA GLY A 273 10.98 13.86 -10.91
C GLY A 273 10.63 13.88 -9.44
N ILE A 274 9.53 13.24 -9.01
CA ILE A 274 9.27 13.06 -7.57
C ILE A 274 10.12 11.88 -7.08
N GLU A 275 11.27 12.22 -6.53
CA GLU A 275 12.26 11.23 -6.08
C GLU A 275 11.78 10.41 -4.89
N ASN A 276 12.11 9.12 -4.89
CA ASN A 276 11.82 8.22 -3.76
C ASN A 276 10.37 8.27 -3.30
N ALA A 277 9.43 8.40 -4.25
CA ALA A 277 8.02 8.31 -3.98
C ALA A 277 7.66 6.89 -3.56
N HIS A 278 6.98 6.73 -2.43
CA HIS A 278 6.71 5.43 -1.85
C HIS A 278 5.22 5.11 -1.74
N CYS A 279 4.39 6.12 -1.52
CA CYS A 279 2.96 5.96 -1.31
C CYS A 279 2.20 7.16 -1.84
N LEU A 280 0.88 6.99 -2.02
CA LEU A 280 0.02 8.09 -2.44
C LEU A 280 -1.38 7.96 -1.83
N ALA A 281 -2.09 9.08 -1.78
CA ALA A 281 -3.52 9.15 -1.47
C ALA A 281 -4.18 10.19 -2.36
N ILE A 282 -5.47 10.00 -2.63
CA ILE A 282 -6.24 10.89 -3.49
C ILE A 282 -7.46 11.37 -2.71
N SER A 283 -7.62 12.68 -2.60
CA SER A 283 -8.79 13.27 -1.96
C SER A 283 -10.00 13.30 -2.91
N ASP A 284 -11.19 13.56 -2.35
CA ASP A 284 -12.41 13.63 -3.14
C ASP A 284 -12.41 14.77 -4.16
N ASP A 285 -11.67 15.85 -3.89
CA ASP A 285 -11.51 16.97 -4.82
C ASP A 285 -10.45 16.73 -5.91
N GLY A 286 -9.81 15.55 -5.92
CA GLY A 286 -8.80 15.19 -6.91
C GLY A 286 -7.37 15.61 -6.56
N THR A 287 -7.14 16.14 -5.37
CA THR A 287 -5.75 16.42 -4.91
C THR A 287 -5.04 15.11 -4.63
N ILE A 288 -3.82 14.97 -5.13
CA ILE A 288 -2.97 13.80 -4.92
C ILE A 288 -1.89 14.15 -3.92
N TYR A 289 -1.72 13.31 -2.90
CA TYR A 289 -0.64 13.40 -1.93
C TYR A 289 0.32 12.25 -2.15
N VAL A 290 1.61 12.58 -2.25
CA VAL A 290 2.68 11.59 -2.45
C VAL A 290 3.64 11.65 -1.27
N GLY A 291 3.88 10.51 -0.64
CA GLY A 291 4.84 10.37 0.44
C GLY A 291 6.20 9.93 -0.09
N GLN A 292 7.23 10.62 0.35
CA GLN A 292 8.61 10.35 -0.03
C GLN A 292 9.42 9.82 1.15
N THR A 293 10.34 8.90 0.85
CA THR A 293 11.28 8.38 1.86
C THR A 293 12.55 9.22 1.95
N ALA A 294 12.91 9.91 0.86
CA ALA A 294 14.04 10.84 0.81
C ALA A 294 13.83 11.87 -0.33
N PRO A 295 13.66 13.15 -0.05
CA PRO A 295 13.57 13.74 1.29
C PRO A 295 12.33 13.26 2.04
N LYS A 296 12.38 13.28 3.37
CA LYS A 296 11.29 12.81 4.24
C LYS A 296 10.18 13.86 4.28
N GLN A 297 9.23 13.75 3.35
CA GLN A 297 8.19 14.77 3.16
C GLN A 297 6.99 14.22 2.42
N ILE A 298 5.93 15.04 2.39
CA ILE A 298 4.72 14.79 1.61
C ILE A 298 4.60 15.93 0.60
N VAL A 299 4.38 15.61 -0.67
CA VAL A 299 4.05 16.61 -1.70
C VAL A 299 2.59 16.48 -2.07
N GLN A 300 1.97 17.62 -2.38
CA GLN A 300 0.59 17.66 -2.87
C GLN A 300 0.56 18.20 -4.29
N ILE A 301 -0.32 17.63 -5.09
CA ILE A 301 -0.44 17.89 -6.52
C ILE A 301 -1.93 18.08 -6.83
N SER A 302 -2.29 19.23 -7.40
CA SER A 302 -3.61 19.45 -7.94
C SER A 302 -3.62 19.07 -9.42
N LEU A 303 -4.60 18.28 -9.84
CA LEU A 303 -4.78 17.92 -11.26
C LEU A 303 -5.54 19.00 -12.04
N MET A 304 -5.96 20.08 -11.36
CA MET A 304 -6.78 21.14 -11.96
C MET A 304 -6.00 22.42 -12.28
N ASP A 305 -4.67 22.41 -12.13
CA ASP A 305 -3.80 23.55 -12.44
C ASP A 305 -3.10 23.35 -13.80
#